data_3f12a1237b944206a1d3f350a5f9f8ca
#
_entry.id   3f12a1237b944206a1d3f350a5f9f8ca
#
_cell.length_a   1.000
_cell.length_b   1.000
_cell.length_c   1.000
_cell.angle_alpha   90.00
_cell.angle_beta   90.00
_cell.angle_gamma   90.00
#
_symmetry.space_group_name_H-M   'P 1'
#
loop_
_entity.id
_entity.type
_entity.pdbx_description
1 polymer ?
#
loop_
_entity_poly.entity_id
_entity_poly.type
_entity_poly.pdbx_seq_one_letter_code
_entity_poly.pdbx_strand_id
1 'polypeptide(L)'
;MSELTTVAPRPDFRARLDAARNAASSIDHTFSQDWASGKLNEKQMGFWAMQHWYYIDRVAQNFGQMYVRCPDPDTRLYILENLVGEEAETGRHPDLLLRFAVACGFTRDEVERADRDGRILPATRAMRSWTIELVDTRHTVEQAAGIMVALEGQLPPMYTRYVEVCSKMGFSDEDLEFFTVHIEGDAQHADVGYQLCERYATTPELEEQAVGACRASAQMRVAYLEGVTRALDDLG
;
A
#
# COMPACT_ATOMS: atom_id res chain seq x y z
N MET A 1 13.56 15.70 4.54
CA MET A 1 13.49 14.36 5.18
C MET A 1 14.68 14.21 6.13
N SER A 2 14.43 13.79 7.38
CA SER A 2 15.50 13.45 8.32
C SER A 2 16.22 12.19 7.81
N GLU A 3 17.54 12.21 7.78
CA GLU A 3 18.31 11.02 7.48
C GLU A 3 18.29 10.09 8.71
N LEU A 4 17.67 8.91 8.55
CA LEU A 4 17.79 7.84 9.54
C LEU A 4 19.27 7.50 9.71
N THR A 5 19.72 7.38 10.96
CA THR A 5 21.06 6.84 11.23
C THR A 5 21.17 5.46 10.57
N THR A 6 22.00 5.36 9.53
CA THR A 6 22.13 4.13 8.75
C THR A 6 22.67 2.99 9.60
N VAL A 7 22.08 1.81 9.46
CA VAL A 7 22.61 0.55 10.00
C VAL A 7 23.36 -0.20 8.91
N ALA A 8 24.25 -1.11 9.30
CA ALA A 8 24.98 -1.93 8.32
C ALA A 8 23.99 -2.82 7.54
N PRO A 9 24.03 -2.78 6.20
CA PRO A 9 23.17 -3.63 5.39
C PRO A 9 23.39 -5.12 5.68
N ARG A 10 22.29 -5.89 5.70
CA ARG A 10 22.27 -7.35 5.93
C ARG A 10 21.71 -8.05 4.68
N PRO A 11 22.54 -8.28 3.64
CA PRO A 11 22.07 -8.76 2.32
C PRO A 11 21.27 -10.04 2.38
N ASP A 12 21.66 -11.02 3.22
CA ASP A 12 20.93 -12.29 3.37
C ASP A 12 19.54 -12.08 3.98
N PHE A 13 19.40 -11.16 4.94
CA PHE A 13 18.11 -10.84 5.53
C PHE A 13 17.22 -10.08 4.54
N ARG A 14 17.77 -9.11 3.80
CA ARG A 14 17.03 -8.44 2.71
C ARG A 14 16.56 -9.44 1.66
N ALA A 15 17.42 -10.36 1.23
CA ALA A 15 17.04 -11.39 0.26
C ALA A 15 15.88 -12.28 0.77
N ARG A 16 15.82 -12.56 2.07
CA ARG A 16 14.69 -13.30 2.68
C ARG A 16 13.39 -12.50 2.68
N LEU A 17 13.46 -11.18 2.95
CA LEU A 17 12.31 -10.28 2.85
C LEU A 17 11.82 -10.18 1.40
N ASP A 18 12.73 -10.03 0.43
CA ASP A 18 12.39 -10.02 -1.00
C ASP A 18 11.74 -11.33 -1.44
N ALA A 19 12.29 -12.46 -1.04
CA ALA A 19 11.71 -13.76 -1.35
C ALA A 19 10.30 -13.92 -0.75
N ALA A 20 10.08 -13.42 0.47
CA ALA A 20 8.79 -13.45 1.15
C ALA A 20 7.75 -12.56 0.44
N ARG A 21 8.14 -11.35 0.03
CA ARG A 21 7.29 -10.43 -0.74
C ARG A 21 6.96 -11.00 -2.12
N ASN A 22 7.96 -11.46 -2.84
CA ASN A 22 7.82 -11.89 -4.23
C ASN A 22 7.10 -13.24 -4.38
N ALA A 23 7.02 -14.04 -3.29
CA ALA A 23 6.22 -15.27 -3.29
C ALA A 23 4.71 -15.01 -3.48
N ALA A 24 4.23 -13.78 -3.25
CA ALA A 24 2.86 -13.34 -3.50
C ALA A 24 2.90 -11.93 -4.13
N SER A 25 3.41 -11.85 -5.36
CA SER A 25 3.59 -10.58 -6.08
C SER A 25 2.25 -10.03 -6.56
N SER A 26 1.89 -8.83 -6.09
CA SER A 26 0.73 -8.11 -6.64
C SER A 26 0.98 -7.53 -8.02
N ILE A 27 2.24 -7.33 -8.41
CA ILE A 27 2.63 -6.86 -9.75
C ILE A 27 2.30 -7.92 -10.81
N ASP A 28 2.50 -9.20 -10.47
CA ASP A 28 2.26 -10.33 -11.37
C ASP A 28 0.84 -10.89 -11.28
N HIS A 29 0.01 -10.34 -10.38
CA HIS A 29 -1.38 -10.74 -10.24
C HIS A 29 -2.20 -10.39 -11.49
N THR A 30 -3.16 -11.25 -11.86
CA THR A 30 -4.00 -11.08 -13.06
C THR A 30 -4.64 -9.69 -13.14
N PHE A 31 -5.17 -9.18 -12.04
CA PHE A 31 -5.72 -7.82 -11.97
C PHE A 31 -4.73 -6.76 -12.46
N SER A 32 -3.50 -6.79 -11.95
CA SER A 32 -2.45 -5.83 -12.31
C SER A 32 -1.98 -5.99 -13.76
N GLN A 33 -1.94 -7.22 -14.26
CA GLN A 33 -1.62 -7.51 -15.65
C GLN A 33 -2.73 -7.06 -16.60
N ASP A 34 -3.99 -7.26 -16.23
CA ASP A 34 -5.14 -6.80 -17.02
C ASP A 34 -5.22 -5.27 -17.06
N TRP A 35 -4.93 -4.58 -15.94
CA TRP A 35 -4.79 -3.12 -15.95
C TRP A 35 -3.65 -2.69 -16.88
N ALA A 36 -2.44 -3.22 -16.66
CA ALA A 36 -1.24 -2.86 -17.42
C ALA A 36 -1.34 -3.17 -18.93
N SER A 37 -2.23 -4.08 -19.34
CA SER A 37 -2.51 -4.39 -20.74
C SER A 37 -3.70 -3.62 -21.32
N GLY A 38 -4.33 -2.73 -20.54
CA GLY A 38 -5.47 -1.92 -20.99
C GLY A 38 -6.77 -2.71 -21.16
N LYS A 39 -6.92 -3.83 -20.49
CA LYS A 39 -8.16 -4.64 -20.55
C LYS A 39 -9.25 -4.12 -19.63
N LEU A 40 -8.88 -3.41 -18.56
CA LEU A 40 -9.87 -2.85 -17.64
C LEU A 40 -10.48 -1.58 -18.20
N ASN A 41 -11.79 -1.44 -18.11
CA ASN A 41 -12.50 -0.22 -18.42
C ASN A 41 -12.58 0.72 -17.20
N GLU A 42 -13.01 1.97 -17.42
CA GLU A 42 -13.09 3.00 -16.39
C GLU A 42 -13.96 2.56 -15.20
N LYS A 43 -15.10 1.92 -15.45
CA LYS A 43 -15.99 1.43 -14.39
C LYS A 43 -15.32 0.39 -13.50
N GLN A 44 -14.52 -0.50 -14.07
CA GLN A 44 -13.76 -1.53 -13.35
C GLN A 44 -12.62 -0.90 -12.53
N MET A 45 -11.90 0.07 -13.10
CA MET A 45 -10.86 0.84 -12.40
C MET A 45 -11.47 1.65 -11.25
N GLY A 46 -12.61 2.31 -11.46
CA GLY A 46 -13.33 3.05 -10.42
C GLY A 46 -13.86 2.16 -9.30
N PHE A 47 -14.31 0.94 -9.63
CA PHE A 47 -14.68 -0.04 -8.61
C PHE A 47 -13.50 -0.44 -7.74
N TRP A 48 -12.33 -0.71 -8.35
CA TRP A 48 -11.10 -0.94 -7.58
C TRP A 48 -10.78 0.27 -6.71
N ALA A 49 -10.84 1.49 -7.26
CA ALA A 49 -10.56 2.71 -6.50
C ALA A 49 -11.47 2.85 -5.28
N MET A 50 -12.76 2.55 -5.39
CA MET A 50 -13.70 2.52 -4.27
C MET A 50 -13.30 1.50 -3.19
N GLN A 51 -12.88 0.28 -3.60
CA GLN A 51 -12.40 -0.73 -2.67
C GLN A 51 -11.10 -0.30 -2.01
N HIS A 52 -10.19 0.26 -2.78
CA HIS A 52 -8.87 0.68 -2.32
C HIS A 52 -8.98 1.88 -1.37
N TRP A 53 -9.85 2.83 -1.67
CA TRP A 53 -10.13 3.98 -0.82
C TRP A 53 -10.54 3.56 0.60
N TYR A 54 -11.45 2.61 0.73
CA TYR A 54 -11.87 2.10 2.04
C TYR A 54 -10.70 1.55 2.87
N TYR A 55 -9.77 0.89 2.23
CA TYR A 55 -8.62 0.32 2.93
C TYR A 55 -7.58 1.38 3.29
N ILE A 56 -7.30 2.35 2.42
CA ILE A 56 -6.28 3.38 2.66
C ILE A 56 -6.78 4.60 3.42
N ASP A 57 -8.08 4.80 3.57
CA ASP A 57 -8.64 5.92 4.36
C ASP A 57 -8.08 6.00 5.80
N ARG A 58 -7.49 4.91 6.29
CA ARG A 58 -6.81 4.82 7.57
C ARG A 58 -5.28 4.84 7.53
N VAL A 59 -4.68 5.07 6.39
CA VAL A 59 -3.21 4.97 6.28
C VAL A 59 -2.51 5.94 7.22
N ALA A 60 -2.96 7.18 7.31
CA ALA A 60 -2.41 8.17 8.24
C ALA A 60 -2.57 7.76 9.70
N GLN A 61 -3.73 7.20 10.09
CA GLN A 61 -3.92 6.67 11.45
C GLN A 61 -3.01 5.46 11.73
N ASN A 62 -2.74 4.62 10.72
CA ASN A 62 -1.80 3.52 10.85
C ASN A 62 -0.37 4.05 11.12
N PHE A 63 0.10 5.06 10.39
CA PHE A 63 1.38 5.72 10.68
C PHE A 63 1.37 6.39 12.05
N GLY A 64 0.28 7.04 12.45
CA GLY A 64 0.11 7.60 13.81
C GLY A 64 0.27 6.52 14.90
N GLN A 65 -0.30 5.33 14.69
CA GLN A 65 -0.16 4.20 15.61
C GLN A 65 1.27 3.64 15.63
N MET A 66 1.92 3.54 14.48
CA MET A 66 3.34 3.17 14.40
C MET A 66 4.20 4.18 15.18
N TYR A 67 3.95 5.48 15.04
CA TYR A 67 4.64 6.55 15.78
C TYR A 67 4.53 6.36 17.30
N VAL A 68 3.30 6.17 17.81
CA VAL A 68 3.06 6.01 19.24
C VAL A 68 3.77 4.78 19.81
N ARG A 69 3.88 3.71 19.04
CA ARG A 69 4.48 2.43 19.48
C ARG A 69 5.98 2.34 19.24
N CYS A 70 6.53 3.20 18.38
CA CYS A 70 7.96 3.18 18.07
C CYS A 70 8.80 3.67 19.25
N PRO A 71 9.79 2.90 19.73
CA PRO A 71 10.60 3.28 20.89
C PRO A 71 11.67 4.32 20.56
N ASP A 72 12.09 4.43 19.31
CA ASP A 72 13.25 5.20 18.88
C ASP A 72 12.86 6.58 18.31
N PRO A 73 13.43 7.69 18.86
CA PRO A 73 13.10 9.04 18.42
C PRO A 73 13.37 9.32 16.93
N ASP A 74 14.49 8.81 16.40
CA ASP A 74 14.86 9.05 15.00
C ASP A 74 13.87 8.36 14.05
N THR A 75 13.50 7.13 14.37
CA THR A 75 12.47 6.40 13.62
C THR A 75 11.10 7.05 13.75
N ARG A 76 10.74 7.58 14.94
CA ARG A 76 9.49 8.34 15.12
C ARG A 76 9.45 9.59 14.25
N LEU A 77 10.56 10.30 14.11
CA LEU A 77 10.62 11.48 13.25
C LEU A 77 10.35 11.10 11.79
N TYR A 78 10.96 10.01 11.31
CA TYR A 78 10.70 9.49 9.97
C TYR A 78 9.22 9.08 9.78
N ILE A 79 8.63 8.37 10.75
CA ILE A 79 7.21 7.99 10.69
C ILE A 79 6.31 9.25 10.65
N LEU A 80 6.68 10.29 11.39
CA LEU A 80 5.95 11.57 11.40
C LEU A 80 6.03 12.27 10.03
N GLU A 81 7.18 12.25 9.37
CA GLU A 81 7.33 12.80 8.02
C GLU A 81 6.43 12.07 7.02
N ASN A 82 6.35 10.73 7.08
CA ASN A 82 5.41 9.96 6.27
C ASN A 82 3.94 10.32 6.58
N LEU A 83 3.60 10.44 7.85
CA LEU A 83 2.25 10.86 8.26
C LEU A 83 1.89 12.23 7.69
N VAL A 84 2.83 13.18 7.66
CA VAL A 84 2.63 14.50 7.05
C VAL A 84 2.45 14.38 5.53
N GLY A 85 3.22 13.54 4.85
CA GLY A 85 3.05 13.23 3.44
C GLY A 85 1.65 12.72 3.13
N GLU A 86 1.17 11.74 3.90
CA GLU A 86 -0.16 11.14 3.72
C GLU A 86 -1.33 12.10 3.94
N GLU A 87 -1.16 13.13 4.81
CA GLU A 87 -2.26 14.01 5.22
C GLU A 87 -2.22 15.42 4.63
N ALA A 88 -1.04 15.96 4.28
CA ALA A 88 -0.94 17.41 4.07
C ALA A 88 -0.06 17.88 2.92
N GLU A 89 0.99 17.16 2.53
CA GLU A 89 2.04 17.75 1.67
C GLU A 89 1.60 17.91 0.23
N THR A 90 0.89 16.94 -0.33
CA THR A 90 0.33 16.96 -1.69
C THR A 90 -1.21 16.91 -1.70
N GLY A 91 -1.84 17.10 -0.55
CA GLY A 91 -3.22 16.76 -0.29
C GLY A 91 -3.32 15.35 0.32
N ARG A 92 -4.45 15.05 0.97
CA ARG A 92 -4.66 13.73 1.57
C ARG A 92 -4.67 12.65 0.49
N HIS A 93 -3.82 11.65 0.61
CA HIS A 93 -3.77 10.56 -0.39
C HIS A 93 -5.12 9.85 -0.63
N PRO A 94 -5.98 9.60 0.38
CA PRO A 94 -7.34 9.13 0.13
C PRO A 94 -8.17 10.07 -0.74
N ASP A 95 -8.00 11.41 -0.64
CA ASP A 95 -8.72 12.36 -1.48
C ASP A 95 -8.22 12.36 -2.93
N LEU A 96 -6.92 12.11 -3.15
CA LEU A 96 -6.35 11.91 -4.49
C LEU A 96 -6.96 10.67 -5.15
N LEU A 97 -7.05 9.56 -4.44
CA LEU A 97 -7.68 8.34 -4.95
C LEU A 97 -9.18 8.52 -5.20
N LEU A 98 -9.85 9.27 -4.34
CA LEU A 98 -11.26 9.60 -4.53
C LEU A 98 -11.49 10.41 -5.82
N ARG A 99 -10.57 11.34 -6.16
CA ARG A 99 -10.61 12.07 -7.42
C ARG A 99 -10.47 11.13 -8.62
N PHE A 100 -9.56 10.17 -8.57
CA PHE A 100 -9.46 9.14 -9.61
C PHE A 100 -10.75 8.33 -9.75
N ALA A 101 -11.37 7.92 -8.64
CA ALA A 101 -12.66 7.21 -8.69
C ALA A 101 -13.76 8.07 -9.36
N VAL A 102 -13.76 9.39 -9.11
CA VAL A 102 -14.70 10.32 -9.75
C VAL A 102 -14.41 10.43 -11.25
N ALA A 103 -13.16 10.51 -11.66
CA ALA A 103 -12.77 10.50 -13.08
C ALA A 103 -13.20 9.19 -13.78
N CYS A 104 -13.28 8.08 -13.05
CA CYS A 104 -13.82 6.80 -13.53
C CYS A 104 -15.36 6.73 -13.54
N GLY A 105 -16.07 7.82 -13.24
CA GLY A 105 -17.53 7.90 -13.30
C GLY A 105 -18.28 7.58 -12.01
N PHE A 106 -17.59 7.40 -10.88
CA PHE A 106 -18.21 7.26 -9.56
C PHE A 106 -18.46 8.66 -8.97
N THR A 107 -19.44 8.76 -8.10
CA THR A 107 -19.60 9.97 -7.28
C THR A 107 -18.81 9.83 -5.96
N ARG A 108 -18.41 10.98 -5.40
CA ARG A 108 -17.79 11.00 -4.06
C ARG A 108 -18.65 10.28 -3.03
N ASP A 109 -19.94 10.56 -3.01
CA ASP A 109 -20.91 9.97 -2.04
C ASP A 109 -21.00 8.44 -2.18
N GLU A 110 -20.94 7.90 -3.40
CA GLU A 110 -20.91 6.44 -3.63
C GLU A 110 -19.66 5.77 -3.05
N VAL A 111 -18.50 6.43 -3.15
CA VAL A 111 -17.25 5.89 -2.60
C VAL A 111 -17.25 5.98 -1.07
N GLU A 112 -17.55 7.14 -0.51
CA GLU A 112 -17.54 7.39 0.94
C GLU A 112 -18.59 6.57 1.69
N ARG A 113 -19.71 6.24 1.05
CA ARG A 113 -20.79 5.42 1.64
C ARG A 113 -20.71 3.95 1.31
N ALA A 114 -19.77 3.51 0.49
CA ALA A 114 -19.68 2.13 0.01
C ALA A 114 -19.72 1.08 1.13
N ASP A 115 -19.14 1.39 2.30
CA ASP A 115 -19.18 0.52 3.47
C ASP A 115 -20.60 0.38 4.06
N ARG A 116 -21.30 1.50 4.24
CA ARG A 116 -22.67 1.52 4.77
C ARG A 116 -23.64 0.86 3.81
N ASP A 117 -23.40 0.98 2.52
CA ASP A 117 -24.25 0.44 1.45
C ASP A 117 -23.91 -1.03 1.14
N GLY A 118 -23.01 -1.65 1.90
CA GLY A 118 -22.64 -3.07 1.75
C GLY A 118 -21.83 -3.39 0.49
N ARG A 119 -21.22 -2.38 -0.15
CA ARG A 119 -20.47 -2.53 -1.41
C ARG A 119 -18.99 -2.89 -1.21
N ILE A 120 -18.49 -2.87 0.03
CA ILE A 120 -17.11 -3.24 0.35
C ILE A 120 -16.99 -4.76 0.47
N LEU A 121 -16.08 -5.31 -0.31
CA LEU A 121 -15.84 -6.74 -0.37
C LEU A 121 -15.26 -7.29 0.94
N PRO A 122 -15.57 -8.54 1.31
CA PRO A 122 -14.95 -9.20 2.48
C PRO A 122 -13.41 -9.21 2.41
N ALA A 123 -12.83 -9.41 1.23
CA ALA A 123 -11.38 -9.38 1.01
C ALA A 123 -10.78 -7.99 1.29
N THR A 124 -11.47 -6.91 0.91
CA THR A 124 -11.07 -5.53 1.22
C THR A 124 -11.11 -5.27 2.73
N ARG A 125 -12.16 -5.73 3.41
CA ARG A 125 -12.27 -5.64 4.88
C ARG A 125 -11.16 -6.42 5.57
N ALA A 126 -10.83 -7.61 5.09
CA ALA A 126 -9.73 -8.41 5.63
C ALA A 126 -8.39 -7.71 5.46
N MET A 127 -8.12 -7.09 4.30
CA MET A 127 -6.91 -6.30 4.06
C MET A 127 -6.79 -5.11 5.04
N ARG A 128 -7.88 -4.33 5.22
CA ARG A 128 -7.92 -3.24 6.20
C ARG A 128 -7.69 -3.76 7.63
N SER A 129 -8.33 -4.86 8.01
CA SER A 129 -8.17 -5.45 9.35
C SER A 129 -6.76 -5.92 9.59
N TRP A 130 -6.10 -6.50 8.58
CA TRP A 130 -4.70 -6.90 8.66
C TRP A 130 -3.77 -5.72 8.91
N THR A 131 -3.92 -4.60 8.18
CA THR A 131 -3.06 -3.42 8.41
C THR A 131 -3.27 -2.83 9.80
N ILE A 132 -4.49 -2.82 10.31
CA ILE A 132 -4.79 -2.39 11.68
C ILE A 132 -4.14 -3.34 12.69
N GLU A 133 -4.32 -4.65 12.57
CA GLU A 133 -3.70 -5.62 13.47
C GLU A 133 -2.18 -5.45 13.48
N LEU A 134 -1.57 -5.28 12.31
CA LEU A 134 -0.13 -5.13 12.16
C LEU A 134 0.40 -3.94 12.98
N VAL A 135 -0.23 -2.76 12.88
CA VAL A 135 0.23 -1.56 13.59
C VAL A 135 -0.19 -1.54 15.07
N ASP A 136 -1.29 -2.18 15.43
CA ASP A 136 -1.81 -2.18 16.81
C ASP A 136 -1.12 -3.23 17.70
N THR A 137 -0.72 -4.38 17.15
CA THR A 137 -0.32 -5.52 17.97
C THR A 137 1.10 -6.03 17.73
N ARG A 138 1.67 -5.76 16.52
CA ARG A 138 2.94 -6.36 16.11
C ARG A 138 4.15 -5.50 16.51
N HIS A 139 5.32 -6.12 16.50
CA HIS A 139 6.59 -5.43 16.76
C HIS A 139 6.93 -4.45 15.62
N THR A 140 7.70 -3.38 15.91
CA THR A 140 8.12 -2.38 14.90
C THR A 140 8.77 -3.01 13.67
N VAL A 141 9.53 -4.09 13.83
CA VAL A 141 10.15 -4.80 12.69
C VAL A 141 9.10 -5.44 11.78
N GLU A 142 8.02 -5.99 12.34
CA GLU A 142 6.92 -6.58 11.57
C GLU A 142 6.11 -5.50 10.85
N GLN A 143 5.91 -4.35 11.49
CA GLN A 143 5.25 -3.19 10.88
C GLN A 143 6.04 -2.68 9.66
N ALA A 144 7.36 -2.47 9.81
CA ALA A 144 8.23 -2.05 8.71
C ALA A 144 8.25 -3.08 7.56
N ALA A 145 8.40 -4.37 7.88
CA ALA A 145 8.41 -5.44 6.89
C ALA A 145 7.06 -5.60 6.16
N GLY A 146 5.96 -5.49 6.90
CA GLY A 146 4.63 -5.70 6.35
C GLY A 146 4.09 -4.50 5.56
N ILE A 147 4.31 -3.27 6.02
CA ILE A 147 3.82 -2.06 5.34
C ILE A 147 4.83 -1.62 4.28
N MET A 148 6.03 -1.20 4.71
CA MET A 148 6.96 -0.51 3.82
C MET A 148 7.61 -1.47 2.81
N VAL A 149 8.10 -2.64 3.25
CA VAL A 149 8.76 -3.60 2.33
C VAL A 149 7.73 -4.34 1.48
N ALA A 150 6.65 -4.87 2.09
CA ALA A 150 5.73 -5.75 1.36
C ALA A 150 4.65 -4.98 0.59
N LEU A 151 4.03 -3.96 1.19
CA LEU A 151 2.93 -3.26 0.54
C LEU A 151 3.43 -2.09 -0.32
N GLU A 152 4.17 -1.14 0.25
CA GLU A 152 4.65 0.02 -0.51
C GLU A 152 5.71 -0.35 -1.53
N GLY A 153 6.64 -1.26 -1.20
CA GLY A 153 7.73 -1.67 -2.10
C GLY A 153 7.30 -2.31 -3.43
N GLN A 154 6.02 -2.62 -3.61
CA GLN A 154 5.47 -3.10 -4.88
C GLN A 154 4.78 -2.01 -5.70
N LEU A 155 4.50 -0.82 -5.13
CA LEU A 155 3.69 0.20 -5.77
C LEU A 155 4.39 0.88 -6.95
N PRO A 156 5.66 1.33 -6.86
CA PRO A 156 6.28 2.09 -7.96
C PRO A 156 6.25 1.36 -9.31
N PRO A 157 6.71 0.11 -9.44
CA PRO A 157 6.68 -0.59 -10.73
C PRO A 157 5.26 -0.93 -11.21
N MET A 158 4.32 -1.11 -10.28
CA MET A 158 2.91 -1.39 -10.60
C MET A 158 2.20 -0.12 -11.07
N TYR A 159 2.31 0.96 -10.32
CA TYR A 159 1.62 2.23 -10.61
C TYR A 159 2.18 2.93 -11.85
N THR A 160 3.48 2.80 -12.15
CA THR A 160 4.03 3.29 -13.41
C THR A 160 3.27 2.72 -14.61
N ARG A 161 2.99 1.41 -14.61
CA ARG A 161 2.22 0.77 -15.69
C ARG A 161 0.77 1.24 -15.72
N TYR A 162 0.16 1.50 -14.56
CA TYR A 162 -1.22 2.00 -14.47
C TYR A 162 -1.33 3.41 -15.05
N VAL A 163 -0.41 4.30 -14.69
CA VAL A 163 -0.34 5.67 -15.25
C VAL A 163 -0.18 5.64 -16.76
N GLU A 164 0.72 4.82 -17.31
CA GLU A 164 0.92 4.69 -18.75
C GLU A 164 -0.35 4.32 -19.52
N VAL A 165 -1.16 3.43 -18.97
CA VAL A 165 -2.42 2.98 -19.58
C VAL A 165 -3.49 4.06 -19.44
N CYS A 166 -3.68 4.59 -18.23
CA CYS A 166 -4.71 5.59 -17.94
C CYS A 166 -4.47 6.90 -18.74
N SER A 167 -3.21 7.33 -18.89
CA SER A 167 -2.87 8.49 -19.74
C SER A 167 -3.28 8.27 -21.21
N LYS A 168 -3.10 7.04 -21.74
CA LYS A 168 -3.56 6.70 -23.10
C LYS A 168 -5.07 6.64 -23.22
N MET A 169 -5.79 6.40 -22.12
CA MET A 169 -7.26 6.45 -22.06
C MET A 169 -7.80 7.88 -21.95
N GLY A 170 -6.95 8.87 -21.70
CA GLY A 170 -7.33 10.29 -21.65
C GLY A 170 -7.51 10.84 -20.23
N PHE A 171 -7.12 10.12 -19.19
CA PHE A 171 -7.06 10.67 -17.82
C PHE A 171 -6.02 11.79 -17.75
N SER A 172 -6.33 12.87 -17.05
CA SER A 172 -5.41 13.99 -16.82
C SER A 172 -4.35 13.65 -15.77
N ASP A 173 -3.27 14.42 -15.74
CA ASP A 173 -2.24 14.30 -14.71
C ASP A 173 -2.83 14.50 -13.29
N GLU A 174 -3.84 15.39 -13.17
CA GLU A 174 -4.55 15.62 -11.91
C GLU A 174 -5.36 14.38 -11.47
N ASP A 175 -6.00 13.68 -12.41
CA ASP A 175 -6.70 12.43 -12.10
C ASP A 175 -5.75 11.32 -11.64
N LEU A 176 -4.52 11.33 -12.12
CA LEU A 176 -3.50 10.32 -11.87
C LEU A 176 -2.56 10.65 -10.71
N GLU A 177 -2.74 11.79 -10.04
CA GLU A 177 -1.84 12.26 -8.98
C GLU A 177 -1.67 11.26 -7.84
N PHE A 178 -2.73 10.52 -7.48
CA PHE A 178 -2.63 9.43 -6.50
C PHE A 178 -1.51 8.44 -6.84
N PHE A 179 -1.40 8.04 -8.09
CA PHE A 179 -0.39 7.07 -8.51
C PHE A 179 1.00 7.71 -8.58
N THR A 180 1.09 8.95 -9.08
CA THR A 180 2.39 9.61 -9.30
C THR A 180 3.10 9.95 -8.00
N VAL A 181 2.38 10.42 -6.98
CA VAL A 181 2.97 10.68 -5.65
C VAL A 181 3.53 9.41 -5.01
N HIS A 182 2.87 8.26 -5.21
CA HIS A 182 3.36 6.97 -4.70
C HIS A 182 4.53 6.40 -5.53
N ILE A 183 4.61 6.68 -6.84
CA ILE A 183 5.78 6.29 -7.65
C ILE A 183 7.03 7.00 -7.14
N GLU A 184 6.92 8.29 -6.80
CA GLU A 184 8.04 9.11 -6.35
C GLU A 184 8.43 8.82 -4.89
N GLY A 185 7.43 8.68 -4.00
CA GLY A 185 7.64 8.49 -2.57
C GLY A 185 8.06 7.06 -2.19
N ASP A 186 7.36 6.06 -2.69
CA ASP A 186 7.51 4.68 -2.21
C ASP A 186 8.84 4.01 -2.59
N ALA A 187 9.52 4.52 -3.62
CA ALA A 187 10.87 4.05 -3.94
C ALA A 187 11.87 4.33 -2.79
N GLN A 188 11.72 5.46 -2.10
CA GLN A 188 12.51 5.81 -0.92
C GLN A 188 12.00 5.08 0.33
N HIS A 189 10.68 4.96 0.50
CA HIS A 189 10.06 4.27 1.61
C HIS A 189 10.45 2.79 1.68
N ALA A 190 10.57 2.11 0.55
CA ALA A 190 11.01 0.72 0.51
C ALA A 190 12.43 0.53 1.07
N ASP A 191 13.40 1.39 0.70
CA ASP A 191 14.76 1.28 1.24
C ASP A 191 14.79 1.56 2.75
N VAL A 192 14.04 2.55 3.22
CA VAL A 192 13.89 2.81 4.64
C VAL A 192 13.21 1.65 5.36
N GLY A 193 12.23 1.01 4.74
CA GLY A 193 11.61 -0.21 5.27
C GLY A 193 12.64 -1.30 5.56
N TYR A 194 13.59 -1.54 4.64
CA TYR A 194 14.69 -2.46 4.87
C TYR A 194 15.63 -2.00 6.00
N GLN A 195 15.98 -0.73 6.06
CA GLN A 195 16.83 -0.19 7.13
C GLN A 195 16.16 -0.33 8.51
N LEU A 196 14.86 -0.12 8.61
CA LEU A 196 14.11 -0.35 9.84
C LEU A 196 14.06 -1.84 10.22
N CYS A 197 13.88 -2.73 9.24
CA CYS A 197 13.96 -4.16 9.48
C CYS A 197 15.35 -4.56 10.01
N GLU A 198 16.43 -4.06 9.41
CA GLU A 198 17.81 -4.32 9.85
C GLU A 198 18.10 -3.74 11.24
N ARG A 199 17.52 -2.58 11.57
CA ARG A 199 17.66 -1.92 12.88
C ARG A 199 16.98 -2.70 13.99
N TYR A 200 15.76 -3.18 13.74
CA TYR A 200 14.92 -3.78 14.79
C TYR A 200 14.97 -5.30 14.85
N ALA A 201 15.46 -5.99 13.82
CA ALA A 201 15.66 -7.43 13.82
C ALA A 201 16.94 -7.81 14.60
N THR A 202 16.95 -7.57 15.89
CA THR A 202 18.12 -7.77 16.76
C THR A 202 18.33 -9.22 17.21
N THR A 203 17.37 -10.09 16.95
CA THR A 203 17.45 -11.53 17.24
C THR A 203 16.96 -12.36 16.06
N PRO A 204 17.34 -13.64 15.93
CA PRO A 204 16.82 -14.53 14.90
C PRO A 204 15.29 -14.63 14.90
N GLU A 205 14.66 -14.59 16.07
CA GLU A 205 13.20 -14.64 16.22
C GLU A 205 12.53 -13.40 15.60
N LEU A 206 13.11 -12.21 15.80
CA LEU A 206 12.60 -10.97 15.21
C LEU A 206 12.80 -10.95 13.68
N GLU A 207 13.88 -11.55 13.18
CA GLU A 207 14.04 -11.73 11.72
C GLU A 207 12.94 -12.64 11.14
N GLU A 208 12.65 -13.78 11.78
CA GLU A 208 11.59 -14.67 11.33
C GLU A 208 10.21 -13.99 11.40
N GLN A 209 9.95 -13.20 12.45
CA GLN A 209 8.72 -12.42 12.57
C GLN A 209 8.59 -11.39 11.44
N ALA A 210 9.66 -10.66 11.12
CA ALA A 210 9.68 -9.72 10.02
C ALA A 210 9.39 -10.39 8.67
N VAL A 211 10.07 -11.50 8.37
CA VAL A 211 9.85 -12.29 7.14
C VAL A 211 8.42 -12.84 7.10
N GLY A 212 7.90 -13.30 8.23
CA GLY A 212 6.52 -13.77 8.38
C GLY A 212 5.51 -12.67 8.08
N ALA A 213 5.68 -11.48 8.65
CA ALA A 213 4.80 -10.32 8.43
C ALA A 213 4.87 -9.82 6.98
N CYS A 214 6.07 -9.77 6.39
CA CYS A 214 6.26 -9.42 4.99
C CYS A 214 5.47 -10.36 4.07
N ARG A 215 5.60 -11.67 4.28
CA ARG A 215 4.87 -12.71 3.53
C ARG A 215 3.36 -12.57 3.71
N ALA A 216 2.89 -12.42 4.93
CA ALA A 216 1.48 -12.29 5.24
C ALA A 216 0.86 -11.04 4.58
N SER A 217 1.54 -9.90 4.62
CA SER A 217 1.08 -8.66 3.97
C SER A 217 0.99 -8.81 2.45
N ALA A 218 1.99 -9.43 1.82
CA ALA A 218 1.96 -9.70 0.38
C ALA A 218 0.80 -10.65 0.01
N GLN A 219 0.59 -11.73 0.77
CA GLN A 219 -0.53 -12.67 0.59
C GLN A 219 -1.89 -11.99 0.79
N MET A 220 -2.02 -11.12 1.78
CA MET A 220 -3.26 -10.36 2.01
C MET A 220 -3.57 -9.42 0.85
N ARG A 221 -2.56 -8.77 0.27
CA ARG A 221 -2.75 -7.94 -0.92
C ARG A 221 -3.20 -8.77 -2.13
N VAL A 222 -2.60 -9.91 -2.36
CA VAL A 222 -3.03 -10.83 -3.43
C VAL A 222 -4.47 -11.30 -3.20
N ALA A 223 -4.83 -11.71 -1.99
CA ALA A 223 -6.20 -12.11 -1.66
C ALA A 223 -7.20 -10.96 -1.85
N TYR A 224 -6.80 -9.72 -1.53
CA TYR A 224 -7.60 -8.53 -1.80
C TYR A 224 -7.81 -8.34 -3.32
N LEU A 225 -6.75 -8.37 -4.12
CA LEU A 225 -6.84 -8.23 -5.58
C LEU A 225 -7.66 -9.36 -6.21
N GLU A 226 -7.52 -10.59 -5.73
CA GLU A 226 -8.34 -11.74 -6.12
C GLU A 226 -9.84 -11.50 -5.89
N GLY A 227 -10.18 -10.95 -4.72
CA GLY A 227 -11.55 -10.57 -4.39
C GLY A 227 -12.09 -9.51 -5.33
N VAL A 228 -11.28 -8.49 -5.64
CA VAL A 228 -11.65 -7.45 -6.62
C VAL A 228 -11.82 -8.06 -8.01
N THR A 229 -10.86 -8.85 -8.48
CA THR A 229 -10.93 -9.48 -9.83
C THR A 229 -12.23 -10.27 -10.02
N ARG A 230 -12.59 -11.12 -9.07
CA ARG A 230 -13.86 -11.89 -9.15
C ARG A 230 -15.10 -10.99 -9.22
N ALA A 231 -15.09 -9.87 -8.50
CA ALA A 231 -16.22 -8.95 -8.53
C ALA A 231 -16.31 -8.14 -9.84
N LEU A 232 -15.21 -8.02 -10.59
CA LEU A 232 -15.22 -7.36 -11.91
C LEU A 232 -16.01 -8.15 -12.95
N ASP A 233 -16.06 -9.49 -12.85
CA ASP A 233 -16.83 -10.36 -13.75
C ASP A 233 -18.34 -10.03 -13.70
N ASP A 234 -18.83 -9.55 -12.55
CA ASP A 234 -20.22 -9.15 -12.34
C ASP A 234 -20.52 -7.71 -12.83
N LEU A 235 -19.49 -6.92 -13.12
CA LEU A 235 -19.63 -5.53 -13.55
C LEU A 235 -19.72 -5.36 -15.07
N GLY A 236 -19.39 -6.37 -15.82
CA GLY A 236 -19.56 -6.51 -17.29
C GLY A 236 -18.74 -5.51 -18.08
#